data_7b1304b46005d777b5af9cd7bd07109f
#
_entry.id   7b1304b46005d777b5af9cd7bd07109f
#
_cell.length_a   1.000
_cell.length_b   1.000
_cell.length_c   1.000
_cell.angle_alpha   90.00
_cell.angle_beta   90.00
_cell.angle_gamma   90.00
#
_symmetry.space_group_name_H-M   'P 1'
#
loop_
_entity.id
_entity.type
_entity.pdbx_description
1 polymer ?
#
loop_
_entity_poly.entity_id
_entity_poly.type
_entity_poly.pdbx_seq_one_letter_code
_entity_poly.pdbx_strand_id
1 'polypeptide(L)'
;MQVAEIWRYPVKSVGGERLDRAAVDERGIEFDRAWGIFDPATGMVLTGRREPSLLFLSATVVDGRPNITTDDGIDVSTDAELSAWIGRPLEIRSAADGPA
;
A
#
# COMPACT_ATOMS: atom_id res chain seq x y z
N MET A 1 14.37 -24.16 12.97
CA MET A 1 13.14 -23.68 12.31
C MET A 1 13.51 -22.75 11.16
N GLN A 2 12.92 -22.96 10.03
CA GLN A 2 13.16 -22.09 8.88
C GLN A 2 11.91 -21.29 8.59
N VAL A 3 12.11 -20.00 8.31
CA VAL A 3 11.05 -19.15 7.79
C VAL A 3 11.22 -19.15 6.25
N ALA A 4 10.27 -19.74 5.56
CA ALA A 4 10.36 -19.86 4.10
C ALA A 4 10.23 -18.52 3.40
N GLU A 5 9.36 -17.64 3.89
CA GLU A 5 9.08 -16.37 3.24
C GLU A 5 8.67 -15.32 4.25
N ILE A 6 9.10 -14.08 4.02
CA ILE A 6 8.65 -12.91 4.76
C ILE A 6 8.01 -11.98 3.76
N TRP A 7 6.76 -11.61 4.02
CA TRP A 7 6.01 -10.67 3.17
C TRP A 7 5.66 -9.42 3.95
N ARG A 8 5.76 -8.30 3.29
CA ARG A 8 5.35 -7.01 3.84
C ARG A 8 4.33 -6.39 2.89
N TYR A 9 3.28 -5.82 3.45
CA TYR A 9 2.21 -5.16 2.71
C TYR A 9 2.21 -3.68 3.09
N PRO A 10 3.04 -2.85 2.45
CA PRO A 10 3.18 -1.45 2.86
C PRO A 10 1.89 -0.65 2.74
N VAL A 11 1.06 -0.96 1.76
CA VAL A 11 -0.19 -0.25 1.51
C VAL A 11 -1.35 -1.22 1.70
N LYS A 12 -2.32 -0.83 2.52
CA LYS A 12 -3.48 -1.65 2.81
C LYS A 12 -4.24 -2.03 1.54
N SER A 13 -4.60 -3.29 1.39
CA SER A 13 -5.37 -3.86 0.28
C SER A 13 -4.64 -3.91 -1.05
N VAL A 14 -3.38 -3.53 -1.09
CA VAL A 14 -2.51 -3.60 -2.27
C VAL A 14 -1.55 -4.77 -2.08
N GLY A 15 -1.17 -5.45 -3.15
CA GLY A 15 -0.22 -6.54 -3.10
C GLY A 15 1.11 -6.12 -2.47
N GLY A 16 1.74 -7.04 -1.77
CA GLY A 16 2.94 -6.76 -1.00
C GLY A 16 4.24 -7.10 -1.69
N GLU A 17 5.31 -7.07 -0.92
CA GLU A 17 6.66 -7.42 -1.36
C GLU A 17 7.23 -8.54 -0.52
N ARG A 18 8.02 -9.37 -1.15
CA ARG A 18 8.76 -10.42 -0.46
C ARG A 18 10.08 -9.85 0.04
N LEU A 19 10.45 -10.17 1.28
CA LEU A 19 11.66 -9.69 1.90
C LEU A 19 12.57 -10.85 2.28
N ASP A 20 13.89 -10.65 2.13
CA ASP A 20 14.89 -11.59 2.66
C ASP A 20 15.06 -11.36 4.16
N ARG A 21 14.90 -10.10 4.58
CA ARG A 21 15.00 -9.67 5.98
C ARG A 21 13.96 -8.62 6.26
N ALA A 22 13.57 -8.52 7.53
CA ALA A 22 12.68 -7.46 7.97
C ALA A 22 13.05 -7.02 9.38
N ALA A 23 12.96 -5.72 9.63
CA ALA A 23 13.03 -5.20 10.99
C ALA A 23 11.70 -5.48 11.67
N VAL A 24 11.75 -6.10 12.84
CA VAL A 24 10.56 -6.47 13.60
C VAL A 24 10.64 -5.84 14.98
N ASP A 25 9.60 -5.14 15.36
CA ASP A 25 9.48 -4.55 16.69
C ASP A 25 8.15 -4.97 17.32
N GLU A 26 7.72 -4.27 18.37
CA GLU A 26 6.46 -4.56 19.06
C GLU A 26 5.23 -4.45 18.16
N ARG A 27 5.34 -3.71 17.06
CA ARG A 27 4.25 -3.49 16.12
C ARG A 27 4.27 -4.50 14.98
N GLY A 28 5.30 -5.35 14.91
CA GLY A 28 5.51 -6.31 13.84
C GLY A 28 6.57 -5.85 12.85
N ILE A 29 6.39 -6.15 11.58
CA ILE A 29 7.34 -5.83 10.52
C ILE A 29 7.30 -4.33 10.21
N GLU A 30 8.48 -3.69 10.16
CA GLU A 30 8.59 -2.28 9.83
C GLU A 30 7.91 -1.97 8.49
N PHE A 31 7.13 -0.89 8.45
CA PHE A 31 6.35 -0.43 7.30
C PHE A 31 5.23 -1.38 6.86
N ASP A 32 4.95 -2.46 7.58
CA ASP A 32 3.81 -3.30 7.21
C ASP A 32 2.51 -2.52 7.46
N ARG A 33 1.71 -2.35 6.41
CA ARG A 33 0.45 -1.58 6.42
C ARG A 33 0.62 -0.15 6.94
N ALA A 34 1.78 0.45 6.62
CA ALA A 34 2.09 1.81 7.06
C ALA A 34 1.28 2.88 6.32
N TRP A 35 0.73 2.56 5.17
CA TRP A 35 -0.04 3.48 4.34
C TRP A 35 -1.37 2.87 3.93
N GLY A 36 -2.28 3.74 3.53
CA GLY A 36 -3.54 3.34 2.93
C GLY A 36 -3.90 4.28 1.80
N ILE A 37 -4.85 3.86 0.97
CA ILE A 37 -5.40 4.68 -0.11
C ILE A 37 -6.76 5.18 0.38
N PHE A 38 -6.93 6.49 0.43
CA PHE A 38 -8.10 7.13 1.02
C PHE A 38 -8.92 7.86 -0.04
N ASP A 39 -10.22 7.83 0.15
CA ASP A 39 -11.15 8.65 -0.63
C ASP A 39 -11.26 10.01 0.05
N PRO A 40 -10.79 11.10 -0.58
CA PRO A 40 -10.82 12.43 0.05
C PRO A 40 -12.23 12.96 0.28
N ALA A 41 -13.22 12.47 -0.45
CA ALA A 41 -14.60 12.91 -0.28
C ALA A 41 -15.21 12.38 1.03
N THR A 42 -14.81 11.18 1.46
CA THR A 42 -15.35 10.55 2.66
C THR A 42 -14.34 10.49 3.80
N GLY A 43 -13.05 10.63 3.51
CA GLY A 43 -11.97 10.43 4.46
C GLY A 43 -11.73 8.98 4.83
N MET A 44 -12.40 8.04 4.18
CA MET A 44 -12.31 6.62 4.48
C MET A 44 -11.24 5.93 3.64
N VAL A 45 -10.58 4.93 4.26
CA VAL A 45 -9.63 4.09 3.54
C VAL A 45 -10.39 3.15 2.60
N LEU A 46 -9.86 2.99 1.39
CA LEU A 46 -10.41 2.03 0.43
C LEU A 46 -9.88 0.64 0.72
N THR A 47 -10.71 -0.35 0.45
CA THR A 47 -10.35 -1.77 0.56
C THR A 47 -10.52 -2.44 -0.79
N GLY A 48 -9.88 -3.58 -0.98
CA GLY A 48 -10.03 -4.36 -2.21
C GLY A 48 -11.47 -4.81 -2.46
N ARG A 49 -12.28 -4.90 -1.41
CA ARG A 49 -13.70 -5.22 -1.53
C ARG A 49 -14.49 -4.10 -2.18
N ARG A 50 -14.18 -2.85 -1.83
CA ARG A 50 -14.86 -1.66 -2.36
C ARG A 50 -14.28 -1.17 -3.68
N GLU A 51 -12.99 -1.40 -3.87
CA GLU A 51 -12.29 -1.00 -5.09
C GLU A 51 -11.43 -2.17 -5.56
N PRO A 52 -11.99 -3.11 -6.34
CA PRO A 52 -11.25 -4.30 -6.78
C PRO A 52 -10.00 -4.01 -7.60
N SER A 53 -9.91 -2.84 -8.23
CA SER A 53 -8.71 -2.44 -8.98
C SER A 53 -7.46 -2.44 -8.13
N LEU A 54 -7.58 -2.27 -6.81
CA LEU A 54 -6.44 -2.31 -5.88
C LEU A 54 -5.72 -3.66 -5.90
N LEU A 55 -6.43 -4.73 -6.25
CA LEU A 55 -5.87 -6.08 -6.30
C LEU A 55 -4.87 -6.26 -7.45
N PHE A 56 -4.84 -5.35 -8.42
CA PHE A 56 -3.90 -5.37 -9.53
C PHE A 56 -2.65 -4.51 -9.26
N LEU A 57 -2.54 -3.96 -8.06
CA LEU A 57 -1.40 -3.14 -7.66
C LEU A 57 -0.49 -3.92 -6.73
N SER A 58 0.79 -3.53 -6.74
CA SER A 58 1.77 -4.04 -5.78
C SER A 58 2.53 -2.87 -5.18
N ALA A 59 2.90 -2.96 -3.93
CA ALA A 59 3.62 -1.91 -3.24
C ALA A 59 4.92 -2.43 -2.64
N THR A 60 5.97 -1.60 -2.75
CA THR A 60 7.24 -1.80 -2.09
C THR A 60 7.57 -0.56 -1.29
N VAL A 61 8.61 -0.62 -0.46
CA VAL A 61 9.10 0.56 0.26
C VAL A 61 10.43 0.96 -0.35
N VAL A 62 10.53 2.22 -0.79
CA VAL A 62 11.75 2.78 -1.36
C VAL A 62 12.04 4.08 -0.61
N ASP A 63 13.18 4.16 0.06
CA ASP A 63 13.59 5.35 0.83
C ASP A 63 12.54 5.79 1.85
N GLY A 64 11.89 4.82 2.51
CA GLY A 64 10.88 5.10 3.52
C GLY A 64 9.54 5.58 2.98
N ARG A 65 9.30 5.40 1.68
CA ARG A 65 8.06 5.81 1.01
C ARG A 65 7.44 4.64 0.27
N PRO A 66 6.11 4.63 0.11
CA PRO A 66 5.47 3.57 -0.67
C PRO A 66 5.72 3.79 -2.16
N ASN A 67 6.13 2.73 -2.83
CA ASN A 67 6.25 2.71 -4.29
C ASN A 67 5.20 1.75 -4.82
N ILE A 68 4.23 2.25 -5.56
CA ILE A 68 3.08 1.48 -6.04
C ILE A 68 3.19 1.30 -7.54
N THR A 69 3.07 0.05 -8.00
CA THR A 69 3.12 -0.26 -9.43
C THR A 69 1.94 -1.13 -9.81
N THR A 70 1.52 -0.99 -11.07
CA THR A 70 0.49 -1.85 -11.66
C THR A 70 1.10 -3.20 -12.03
N ASP A 71 0.26 -4.16 -12.36
CA ASP A 71 0.69 -5.47 -12.84
C ASP A 71 1.46 -5.37 -14.17
N ASP A 72 1.26 -4.29 -14.94
CA ASP A 72 2.01 -4.02 -16.16
C ASP A 72 3.33 -3.27 -15.88
N GLY A 73 3.65 -2.99 -14.62
CA GLY A 73 4.88 -2.31 -14.26
C GLY A 73 4.85 -0.79 -14.32
N ILE A 74 3.67 -0.19 -14.42
CA ILE A 74 3.52 1.26 -14.47
C ILE A 74 3.55 1.83 -13.04
N ASP A 75 4.38 2.85 -12.80
CA ASP A 75 4.47 3.51 -11.51
C ASP A 75 3.27 4.43 -11.30
N VAL A 76 2.53 4.23 -10.21
CA VAL A 76 1.38 5.05 -9.83
C VAL A 76 1.52 5.50 -8.38
N SER A 77 2.73 5.87 -8.00
CA SER A 77 3.08 6.15 -6.59
C SER A 77 2.64 7.53 -6.09
N THR A 78 2.14 8.41 -6.95
CA THR A 78 1.62 9.72 -6.53
C THR A 78 0.10 9.70 -6.51
N ASP A 79 -0.50 10.61 -5.75
CA ASP A 79 -1.96 10.73 -5.69
C ASP A 79 -2.54 10.95 -7.07
N ALA A 80 -1.91 11.82 -7.86
CA ALA A 80 -2.38 12.14 -9.21
C ALA A 80 -2.31 10.93 -10.15
N GLU A 81 -1.21 10.20 -10.11
CA GLU A 81 -1.02 9.02 -10.97
C GLU A 81 -1.99 7.91 -10.60
N LEU A 82 -2.14 7.65 -9.30
CA LEU A 82 -3.06 6.62 -8.82
C LEU A 82 -4.50 6.99 -9.13
N SER A 83 -4.88 8.25 -8.91
CA SER A 83 -6.22 8.74 -9.21
C SER A 83 -6.56 8.60 -10.69
N ALA A 84 -5.60 8.92 -11.56
CA ALA A 84 -5.80 8.79 -13.01
C ALA A 84 -5.97 7.33 -13.42
N TRP A 85 -5.18 6.43 -12.83
CA TRP A 85 -5.26 5.01 -13.18
C TRP A 85 -6.58 4.38 -12.73
N ILE A 86 -7.04 4.71 -11.52
CA ILE A 86 -8.31 4.17 -11.00
C ILE A 86 -9.52 4.90 -11.58
N GLY A 87 -9.37 6.20 -11.90
CA GLY A 87 -10.45 6.98 -12.50
C GLY A 87 -11.29 7.74 -11.50
N ARG A 88 -10.75 8.01 -10.31
CA ARG A 88 -11.44 8.80 -9.27
C ARG A 88 -10.39 9.46 -8.36
N PRO A 89 -10.74 10.58 -7.69
CA PRO A 89 -9.81 11.22 -6.77
C PRO A 89 -9.45 10.31 -5.59
N LEU A 90 -8.17 10.09 -5.38
CA LEU A 90 -7.66 9.27 -4.28
C LEU A 90 -6.40 9.90 -3.69
N GLU A 91 -6.11 9.57 -2.43
CA GLU A 91 -4.91 10.01 -1.74
C GLU A 91 -4.22 8.84 -1.07
N ILE A 92 -2.88 8.83 -1.17
CA ILE A 92 -2.04 7.88 -0.45
C ILE A 92 -1.62 8.58 0.85
N ARG A 93 -1.99 8.02 1.99
CA ARG A 93 -1.70 8.62 3.29
C ARG A 93 -1.12 7.61 4.24
N SER A 94 -0.37 8.11 5.23
CA SER A 94 0.04 7.28 6.36
C SER A 94 -1.21 6.74 7.06
N ALA A 95 -1.15 5.48 7.46
CA ALA A 95 -2.25 4.87 8.20
C ALA A 95 -2.54 5.59 9.53
N ALA A 96 -1.53 6.24 10.11
CA ALA A 96 -1.68 7.02 11.32
C ALA A 96 -2.49 8.30 11.12
N ASP A 97 -2.61 8.80 9.87
CA ASP A 97 -3.38 10.00 9.54
C ASP A 97 -4.83 9.69 9.22
N GLY A 98 -5.18 8.42 9.17
CA GLY A 98 -6.55 8.01 8.88
C GLY A 98 -7.46 8.16 10.08
N PRO A 99 -8.78 8.01 9.88
CA PRO A 99 -9.72 8.01 10.99
C PRO A 99 -9.43 6.86 11.94
N ALA A 100 -9.58 7.15 13.22
CA ALA A 100 -9.34 6.15 14.26
C ALA A 100 -10.37 5.02 14.17
#